data_d8a6fea16ba13877eee2156c6ce21351
#
_entry.id   d8a6fea16ba13877eee2156c6ce21351
#
_cell.length_a   1.000
_cell.length_b   1.000
_cell.length_c   1.000
_cell.angle_alpha   90.00
_cell.angle_beta   90.00
_cell.angle_gamma   90.00
#
_symmetry.space_group_name_H-M   'P 1'
#
loop_
_entity.id
_entity.type
_entity.pdbx_description
1 polymer ?
#
loop_
_entity_poly.entity_id
_entity_poly.type
_entity_poly.pdbx_seq_one_letter_code
_entity_poly.pdbx_strand_id
1 'polypeptide(L)'
;VYETIQDAVNATNPGGLVLVDKGIYYEEVVVRTPSITIRGIDRNNVIIDGEFEKANGIIVAGVDGVVVENITARNALLNGFYFATVEGYRASYVTAYNNGDYGIYGFDSVDGVIDHSYASGSPDAGFYIGQCYPCDTVINNVISENNGLGYSGTNSGGDLYIVSSIFRNNMGGIAPNTLDSELLPPERESFIIGNHIENNNNIKAPAWPNQYITLGNGIIIAGGNNNIIKNNVINDHNVFGVVVTAAFDDNYWPAHGNLIQDNLILNSKKADMALSGISNLGNCFKGNTFQTSFPPGIQTSGECGDNIFSRGSDLSGLWSSIARIVYVNQGSFEVGDWRTMPVPPLQQNMPSANSFFMNIFPAVNVFDKYKIDYTNIKLPETAEKYLN
;
A
#
# COMPACT_ATOMS: atom_id res chain seq x y z
N VAL A 1 -2.25 -13.51 -33.97
CA VAL A 1 -1.50 -12.30 -33.60
C VAL A 1 -2.46 -11.12 -33.73
N TYR A 2 -2.50 -10.27 -32.73
CA TYR A 2 -3.35 -9.09 -32.64
C TYR A 2 -2.47 -7.84 -32.59
N GLU A 3 -2.96 -6.72 -33.02
CA GLU A 3 -2.24 -5.43 -33.00
C GLU A 3 -2.39 -4.73 -31.65
N THR A 4 -3.52 -4.96 -30.96
CA THR A 4 -3.82 -4.37 -29.64
C THR A 4 -3.91 -5.46 -28.56
N ILE A 5 -3.63 -5.06 -27.32
CA ILE A 5 -3.83 -5.96 -26.16
C ILE A 5 -5.33 -6.21 -25.98
N GLN A 6 -6.17 -5.19 -26.17
CA GLN A 6 -7.62 -5.31 -26.03
C GLN A 6 -8.21 -6.36 -26.98
N ASP A 7 -7.79 -6.40 -28.24
CA ASP A 7 -8.30 -7.40 -29.19
C ASP A 7 -7.86 -8.82 -28.79
N ALA A 8 -6.63 -9.00 -28.31
CA ALA A 8 -6.14 -10.25 -27.80
C ALA A 8 -6.93 -10.73 -26.58
N VAL A 9 -7.21 -9.83 -25.62
CA VAL A 9 -8.02 -10.08 -24.43
C VAL A 9 -9.43 -10.50 -24.82
N ASN A 10 -10.07 -9.77 -25.75
CA ASN A 10 -11.43 -10.06 -26.22
C ASN A 10 -11.53 -11.43 -26.93
N ALA A 11 -10.46 -11.88 -27.57
CA ALA A 11 -10.42 -13.16 -28.29
C ALA A 11 -10.02 -14.34 -27.41
N THR A 12 -9.61 -14.10 -26.15
CA THR A 12 -9.10 -15.14 -25.25
C THR A 12 -10.26 -15.80 -24.50
N ASN A 13 -10.22 -17.12 -24.43
CA ASN A 13 -11.18 -17.90 -23.63
C ASN A 13 -10.74 -17.95 -22.15
N PRO A 14 -11.68 -18.25 -21.22
CA PRO A 14 -11.33 -18.51 -19.82
C PRO A 14 -10.20 -19.53 -19.68
N GLY A 15 -9.24 -19.24 -18.78
CA GLY A 15 -8.03 -20.03 -18.60
C GLY A 15 -6.92 -19.75 -19.63
N GLY A 16 -7.13 -18.83 -20.56
CA GLY A 16 -6.16 -18.51 -21.61
C GLY A 16 -5.05 -17.56 -21.18
N LEU A 17 -4.00 -17.52 -22.00
CA LEU A 17 -2.85 -16.64 -21.86
C LEU A 17 -2.79 -15.64 -23.03
N VAL A 18 -2.79 -14.35 -22.69
CA VAL A 18 -2.45 -13.24 -23.60
C VAL A 18 -0.96 -12.92 -23.38
N LEU A 19 -0.13 -13.30 -24.35
CA LEU A 19 1.29 -12.96 -24.33
C LEU A 19 1.51 -11.66 -25.09
N VAL A 20 2.06 -10.65 -24.40
CA VAL A 20 2.24 -9.30 -24.94
C VAL A 20 3.70 -9.08 -25.28
N ASP A 21 3.97 -8.76 -26.55
CA ASP A 21 5.31 -8.46 -27.04
C ASP A 21 5.73 -7.02 -26.69
N LYS A 22 7.01 -6.71 -26.87
CA LYS A 22 7.58 -5.37 -26.63
C LYS A 22 6.88 -4.34 -27.49
N GLY A 23 6.50 -3.25 -26.87
CA GLY A 23 5.82 -2.14 -27.52
C GLY A 23 5.26 -1.14 -26.53
N ILE A 24 4.86 0.01 -27.05
CA ILE A 24 4.04 0.99 -26.33
C ILE A 24 2.64 0.89 -26.91
N TYR A 25 1.68 0.58 -26.03
CA TYR A 25 0.28 0.36 -26.36
C TYR A 25 -0.53 1.52 -25.82
N TYR A 26 -1.04 2.36 -26.71
CA TYR A 26 -1.81 3.57 -26.38
C TYR A 26 -3.29 3.23 -26.21
N GLU A 27 -3.60 2.44 -25.17
CA GLU A 27 -4.94 1.92 -24.94
C GLU A 27 -5.28 1.83 -23.46
N GLU A 28 -6.56 1.66 -23.15
CA GLU A 28 -7.08 1.19 -21.88
C GLU A 28 -7.55 -0.25 -22.10
N VAL A 29 -7.04 -1.19 -21.31
CA VAL A 29 -7.40 -2.61 -21.46
C VAL A 29 -8.49 -2.98 -20.46
N VAL A 30 -9.66 -3.36 -20.96
CA VAL A 30 -10.79 -3.80 -20.14
C VAL A 30 -10.95 -5.31 -20.23
N VAL A 31 -10.75 -5.99 -19.11
CA VAL A 31 -10.88 -7.44 -19.02
C VAL A 31 -12.32 -7.84 -18.73
N ARG A 32 -12.89 -8.71 -19.55
CA ARG A 32 -14.28 -9.23 -19.42
C ARG A 32 -14.32 -10.76 -19.34
N THR A 33 -13.20 -11.42 -19.58
CA THR A 33 -13.11 -12.88 -19.59
C THR A 33 -12.45 -13.34 -18.29
N PRO A 34 -13.10 -14.20 -17.50
CA PRO A 34 -12.55 -14.67 -16.23
C PRO A 34 -11.36 -15.61 -16.43
N SER A 35 -10.53 -15.71 -15.39
CA SER A 35 -9.42 -16.66 -15.28
C SER A 35 -8.38 -16.54 -16.40
N ILE A 36 -8.18 -15.37 -16.99
CA ILE A 36 -7.13 -15.15 -18.00
C ILE A 36 -5.86 -14.62 -17.36
N THR A 37 -4.74 -14.88 -18.02
CA THR A 37 -3.43 -14.28 -17.71
C THR A 37 -3.04 -13.32 -18.82
N ILE A 38 -2.66 -12.09 -18.47
CA ILE A 38 -2.05 -11.11 -19.37
C ILE A 38 -0.58 -10.98 -18.96
N ARG A 39 0.35 -11.40 -19.81
CA ARG A 39 1.78 -11.46 -19.50
C ARG A 39 2.61 -10.72 -20.53
N GLY A 40 3.38 -9.73 -20.07
CA GLY A 40 4.41 -9.10 -20.90
C GLY A 40 5.70 -9.94 -20.96
N ILE A 41 6.35 -9.98 -22.11
CA ILE A 41 7.65 -10.67 -22.22
C ILE A 41 8.81 -9.89 -21.60
N ASP A 42 8.62 -8.59 -21.37
CA ASP A 42 9.64 -7.70 -20.78
C ASP A 42 8.95 -6.52 -20.08
N ARG A 43 8.98 -6.53 -18.74
CA ARG A 43 8.33 -5.52 -17.88
C ARG A 43 8.64 -4.07 -18.27
N ASN A 44 9.88 -3.81 -18.67
CA ASN A 44 10.32 -2.45 -18.96
C ASN A 44 10.02 -1.99 -20.39
N ASN A 45 9.68 -2.92 -21.27
CA ASN A 45 9.46 -2.66 -22.70
C ASN A 45 8.05 -3.04 -23.17
N VAL A 46 7.22 -3.64 -22.33
CA VAL A 46 5.78 -3.83 -22.57
C VAL A 46 5.06 -2.77 -21.76
N ILE A 47 4.62 -1.70 -22.43
CA ILE A 47 4.12 -0.48 -21.78
C ILE A 47 2.73 -0.17 -22.28
N ILE A 48 1.78 -0.10 -21.35
CA ILE A 48 0.45 0.48 -21.57
C ILE A 48 0.55 1.95 -21.17
N ASP A 49 0.33 2.85 -22.11
CA ASP A 49 0.46 4.29 -21.94
C ASP A 49 -0.90 4.97 -22.13
N GLY A 50 -1.40 5.54 -21.06
CA GLY A 50 -2.69 6.24 -21.07
C GLY A 50 -2.65 7.62 -21.71
N GLU A 51 -1.47 8.12 -22.09
CA GLU A 51 -1.25 9.44 -22.72
C GLU A 51 -1.88 10.62 -21.95
N PHE A 52 -2.19 10.42 -20.65
CA PHE A 52 -3.00 11.34 -19.83
C PHE A 52 -4.41 11.59 -20.40
N GLU A 53 -4.95 10.63 -21.14
CA GLU A 53 -6.27 10.66 -21.76
C GLU A 53 -7.14 9.46 -21.34
N LYS A 54 -6.55 8.29 -21.14
CA LYS A 54 -7.25 7.08 -20.71
C LYS A 54 -7.45 7.10 -19.19
N ALA A 55 -8.58 6.58 -18.74
CA ALA A 55 -8.88 6.55 -17.31
C ALA A 55 -7.95 5.61 -16.55
N ASN A 56 -7.73 4.40 -17.06
CA ASN A 56 -6.87 3.42 -16.41
C ASN A 56 -5.94 2.72 -17.42
N GLY A 57 -4.91 2.02 -16.93
CA GLY A 57 -4.11 1.15 -17.78
C GLY A 57 -4.82 -0.17 -18.05
N ILE A 58 -5.03 -1.01 -17.00
CA ILE A 58 -5.79 -2.27 -17.07
C ILE A 58 -6.93 -2.23 -16.05
N ILE A 59 -8.14 -2.55 -16.51
CA ILE A 59 -9.36 -2.66 -15.71
C ILE A 59 -9.78 -4.13 -15.61
N VAL A 60 -9.93 -4.61 -14.38
CA VAL A 60 -10.53 -5.89 -14.02
C VAL A 60 -11.65 -5.59 -13.04
N ALA A 61 -12.89 -5.59 -13.50
CA ALA A 61 -14.05 -5.22 -12.69
C ALA A 61 -15.17 -6.26 -12.83
N GLY A 62 -15.57 -6.88 -11.72
CA GLY A 62 -16.59 -7.93 -11.69
C GLY A 62 -16.19 -9.18 -12.48
N VAL A 63 -14.91 -9.48 -12.59
CA VAL A 63 -14.37 -10.61 -13.37
C VAL A 63 -13.26 -11.30 -12.57
N ASP A 64 -13.49 -12.53 -12.17
CA ASP A 64 -12.65 -13.26 -11.23
C ASP A 64 -11.46 -14.01 -11.88
N GLY A 65 -10.44 -14.27 -11.08
CA GLY A 65 -9.31 -15.13 -11.45
C GLY A 65 -8.33 -14.51 -12.43
N VAL A 66 -8.28 -13.18 -12.55
CA VAL A 66 -7.42 -12.50 -13.55
C VAL A 66 -6.02 -12.26 -13.01
N VAL A 67 -5.03 -12.58 -13.83
CA VAL A 67 -3.61 -12.37 -13.54
C VAL A 67 -3.00 -11.38 -14.53
N VAL A 68 -2.30 -10.37 -14.03
CA VAL A 68 -1.52 -9.43 -14.84
C VAL A 68 -0.05 -9.51 -14.40
N GLU A 69 0.84 -9.78 -15.34
CA GLU A 69 2.26 -10.04 -15.05
C GLU A 69 3.19 -9.32 -15.98
N ASN A 70 4.32 -8.84 -15.42
CA ASN A 70 5.50 -8.38 -16.15
C ASN A 70 5.20 -7.28 -17.19
N ILE A 71 4.39 -6.31 -16.82
CA ILE A 71 3.90 -5.20 -17.66
C ILE A 71 4.05 -3.87 -16.92
N THR A 72 4.26 -2.79 -17.66
CA THR A 72 4.21 -1.41 -17.17
C THR A 72 2.91 -0.73 -17.60
N ALA A 73 2.25 -0.03 -16.67
CA ALA A 73 1.15 0.90 -16.95
C ALA A 73 1.51 2.31 -16.45
N ARG A 74 1.35 3.31 -17.31
CA ARG A 74 1.71 4.69 -17.00
C ARG A 74 0.75 5.72 -17.60
N ASN A 75 0.82 6.93 -17.08
CA ASN A 75 0.14 8.10 -17.64
C ASN A 75 -1.39 7.95 -17.78
N ALA A 76 -2.01 7.14 -16.90
CA ALA A 76 -3.45 7.05 -16.82
C ALA A 76 -4.01 8.21 -15.97
N LEU A 77 -5.23 8.67 -16.25
CA LEU A 77 -5.88 9.74 -15.49
C LEU A 77 -6.25 9.32 -14.07
N LEU A 78 -6.46 8.02 -13.84
CA LEU A 78 -6.79 7.43 -12.55
C LEU A 78 -5.74 6.38 -12.19
N ASN A 79 -5.95 5.10 -12.49
CA ASN A 79 -5.17 4.00 -11.98
C ASN A 79 -4.27 3.34 -13.03
N GLY A 80 -3.11 2.86 -12.64
CA GLY A 80 -2.32 2.00 -13.48
C GLY A 80 -2.97 0.62 -13.67
N PHE A 81 -3.27 -0.06 -12.57
CA PHE A 81 -3.97 -1.34 -12.52
C PHE A 81 -5.15 -1.24 -11.56
N TYR A 82 -6.34 -1.54 -12.05
CA TYR A 82 -7.59 -1.39 -11.34
C TYR A 82 -8.30 -2.74 -11.20
N PHE A 83 -8.42 -3.23 -9.97
CA PHE A 83 -9.19 -4.43 -9.60
C PHE A 83 -10.35 -4.00 -8.71
N ALA A 84 -11.58 -4.28 -9.12
CA ALA A 84 -12.76 -3.91 -8.35
C ALA A 84 -13.84 -4.99 -8.40
N THR A 85 -14.37 -5.34 -7.23
CA THR A 85 -15.44 -6.34 -7.08
C THR A 85 -15.03 -7.67 -7.72
N VAL A 86 -13.84 -8.18 -7.36
CA VAL A 86 -13.27 -9.42 -7.92
C VAL A 86 -12.83 -10.38 -6.81
N GLU A 87 -12.97 -11.68 -7.07
CA GLU A 87 -12.43 -12.77 -6.26
C GLU A 87 -11.27 -13.44 -7.01
N GLY A 88 -10.09 -13.51 -6.37
CA GLY A 88 -8.90 -14.06 -7.00
C GLY A 88 -8.30 -13.13 -8.05
N TYR A 89 -7.36 -12.29 -7.69
CA TYR A 89 -6.63 -11.42 -8.63
C TYR A 89 -5.14 -11.42 -8.32
N ARG A 90 -4.33 -11.18 -9.35
CA ARG A 90 -2.90 -11.05 -9.16
C ARG A 90 -2.29 -9.94 -10.02
N ALA A 91 -1.46 -9.11 -9.41
CA ALA A 91 -0.55 -8.17 -10.08
C ALA A 91 0.88 -8.51 -9.68
N SER A 92 1.64 -9.12 -10.59
CA SER A 92 2.98 -9.64 -10.30
C SER A 92 4.02 -9.07 -11.25
N TYR A 93 5.15 -8.59 -10.70
CA TYR A 93 6.18 -7.94 -11.53
C TYR A 93 5.62 -6.81 -12.41
N VAL A 94 4.62 -6.08 -11.95
CA VAL A 94 4.10 -4.92 -12.68
C VAL A 94 4.74 -3.62 -12.22
N THR A 95 4.79 -2.63 -13.11
CA THR A 95 5.25 -1.27 -12.82
C THR A 95 4.13 -0.29 -13.10
N ALA A 96 3.76 0.51 -12.12
CA ALA A 96 2.80 1.60 -12.28
C ALA A 96 3.49 2.94 -12.00
N TYR A 97 3.43 3.91 -12.91
CA TYR A 97 3.98 5.22 -12.62
C TYR A 97 3.28 6.36 -13.35
N ASN A 98 3.26 7.52 -12.70
CA ASN A 98 2.62 8.73 -13.22
C ASN A 98 1.15 8.49 -13.57
N ASN A 99 0.41 7.82 -12.69
CA ASN A 99 -1.02 7.65 -12.78
C ASN A 99 -1.72 8.62 -11.81
N GLY A 100 -2.86 9.17 -12.21
CA GLY A 100 -3.46 10.34 -11.58
C GLY A 100 -4.17 10.09 -10.25
N ASP A 101 -4.25 8.84 -9.79
CA ASP A 101 -4.86 8.48 -8.51
C ASP A 101 -4.03 7.38 -7.82
N TYR A 102 -4.18 6.11 -8.18
CA TYR A 102 -3.43 4.99 -7.62
C TYR A 102 -2.52 4.32 -8.65
N GLY A 103 -1.42 3.75 -8.15
CA GLY A 103 -0.60 2.86 -8.96
C GLY A 103 -1.29 1.51 -9.19
N ILE A 104 -1.55 0.77 -8.12
CA ILE A 104 -2.23 -0.53 -8.13
C ILE A 104 -3.35 -0.48 -7.08
N TYR A 105 -4.56 -0.65 -7.55
CA TYR A 105 -5.78 -0.45 -6.77
C TYR A 105 -6.61 -1.73 -6.70
N GLY A 106 -6.88 -2.19 -5.48
CA GLY A 106 -7.78 -3.30 -5.15
C GLY A 106 -8.93 -2.81 -4.27
N PHE A 107 -10.15 -2.76 -4.79
CA PHE A 107 -11.32 -2.24 -4.11
C PHE A 107 -12.45 -3.26 -4.12
N ASP A 108 -13.10 -3.46 -2.96
CA ASP A 108 -14.20 -4.40 -2.84
C ASP A 108 -13.84 -5.78 -3.44
N SER A 109 -12.59 -6.22 -3.19
CA SER A 109 -12.00 -7.39 -3.83
C SER A 109 -11.27 -8.25 -2.81
N VAL A 110 -11.26 -9.56 -3.03
CA VAL A 110 -10.71 -10.55 -2.09
C VAL A 110 -9.80 -11.57 -2.78
N ASP A 111 -9.05 -12.34 -2.00
CA ASP A 111 -8.10 -13.35 -2.49
C ASP A 111 -7.06 -12.77 -3.48
N GLY A 112 -6.50 -11.62 -3.12
CA GLY A 112 -5.56 -10.87 -3.96
C GLY A 112 -4.08 -11.16 -3.68
N VAL A 113 -3.25 -11.09 -4.72
CA VAL A 113 -1.79 -11.11 -4.59
C VAL A 113 -1.17 -9.97 -5.40
N ILE A 114 -0.44 -9.10 -4.74
CA ILE A 114 0.37 -8.05 -5.37
C ILE A 114 1.82 -8.30 -4.96
N ASP A 115 2.65 -8.76 -5.90
CA ASP A 115 4.01 -9.12 -5.55
C ASP A 115 5.06 -8.64 -6.56
N HIS A 116 6.29 -8.41 -6.09
CA HIS A 116 7.44 -7.98 -6.90
C HIS A 116 7.16 -6.75 -7.77
N SER A 117 6.22 -5.92 -7.34
CA SER A 117 5.68 -4.80 -8.12
C SER A 117 6.25 -3.46 -7.65
N TYR A 118 6.13 -2.47 -8.49
CA TYR A 118 6.65 -1.12 -8.24
C TYR A 118 5.59 -0.07 -8.56
N ALA A 119 5.46 0.93 -7.69
CA ALA A 119 4.56 2.07 -7.92
C ALA A 119 5.22 3.40 -7.55
N SER A 120 5.07 4.42 -8.43
CA SER A 120 5.54 5.78 -8.19
C SER A 120 4.70 6.85 -8.88
N GLY A 121 4.72 8.05 -8.34
CA GLY A 121 4.09 9.22 -8.97
C GLY A 121 2.57 9.22 -8.92
N SER A 122 1.96 8.52 -7.95
CA SER A 122 0.50 8.46 -7.74
C SER A 122 0.08 9.42 -6.63
N PRO A 123 -0.88 10.35 -6.88
CA PRO A 123 -1.26 11.37 -5.89
C PRO A 123 -1.96 10.83 -4.65
N ASP A 124 -2.73 9.75 -4.77
CA ASP A 124 -3.33 9.10 -3.60
C ASP A 124 -2.34 8.10 -3.01
N ALA A 125 -2.17 6.93 -3.62
CA ALA A 125 -1.23 5.96 -3.13
C ALA A 125 -0.57 5.12 -4.25
N GLY A 126 0.64 4.60 -3.96
CA GLY A 126 1.27 3.62 -4.83
C GLY A 126 0.49 2.31 -4.86
N PHE A 127 0.05 1.84 -3.70
CA PHE A 127 -0.76 0.62 -3.51
C PHE A 127 -1.97 0.91 -2.64
N TYR A 128 -3.10 0.34 -3.02
CA TYR A 128 -4.35 0.48 -2.28
C TYR A 128 -5.11 -0.85 -2.19
N ILE A 129 -5.57 -1.20 -0.98
CA ILE A 129 -6.57 -2.24 -0.75
C ILE A 129 -7.64 -1.68 0.17
N GLY A 130 -8.88 -1.64 -0.29
CA GLY A 130 -9.99 -1.06 0.48
C GLY A 130 -11.32 -1.79 0.33
N GLN A 131 -12.21 -1.49 1.25
CA GLN A 131 -13.59 -2.00 1.29
C GLN A 131 -13.68 -3.53 1.23
N CYS A 132 -12.83 -4.25 1.96
CA CYS A 132 -12.90 -5.72 2.04
C CYS A 132 -12.71 -6.23 3.47
N TYR A 133 -13.51 -7.23 3.85
CA TYR A 133 -13.35 -7.97 5.10
C TYR A 133 -14.06 -9.33 5.05
N PRO A 134 -13.32 -10.48 5.14
CA PRO A 134 -11.87 -10.55 5.05
C PRO A 134 -11.37 -10.17 3.65
N CYS A 135 -10.19 -9.55 3.57
CA CYS A 135 -9.55 -9.26 2.29
C CYS A 135 -8.83 -10.48 1.70
N ASP A 136 -8.29 -11.36 2.55
CA ASP A 136 -7.49 -12.53 2.13
C ASP A 136 -6.42 -12.11 1.08
N THR A 137 -5.75 -10.98 1.31
CA THR A 137 -4.90 -10.34 0.30
C THR A 137 -3.47 -10.16 0.79
N VAL A 138 -2.51 -10.32 -0.12
CA VAL A 138 -1.08 -10.19 0.18
C VAL A 138 -0.42 -9.17 -0.73
N ILE A 139 0.28 -8.20 -0.12
CA ILE A 139 1.24 -7.30 -0.76
C ILE A 139 2.63 -7.71 -0.30
N ASN A 140 3.49 -8.20 -1.21
CA ASN A 140 4.79 -8.78 -0.86
C ASN A 140 5.89 -8.38 -1.83
N ASN A 141 7.08 -8.04 -1.31
CA ASN A 141 8.23 -7.66 -2.14
C ASN A 141 7.94 -6.52 -3.12
N VAL A 142 7.21 -5.51 -2.70
CA VAL A 142 6.91 -4.34 -3.52
C VAL A 142 7.80 -3.15 -3.16
N ILE A 143 7.91 -2.20 -4.09
CA ILE A 143 8.54 -0.90 -3.86
C ILE A 143 7.52 0.20 -4.18
N SER A 144 7.30 1.07 -3.21
CA SER A 144 6.44 2.25 -3.35
C SER A 144 7.23 3.51 -3.01
N GLU A 145 7.42 4.39 -4.00
CA GLU A 145 8.19 5.63 -3.78
C GLU A 145 7.65 6.81 -4.58
N ASN A 146 7.84 8.01 -4.05
CA ASN A 146 7.43 9.25 -4.72
C ASN A 146 5.91 9.37 -4.96
N ASN A 147 5.08 8.80 -4.09
CA ASN A 147 3.62 8.89 -4.12
C ASN A 147 3.10 9.79 -2.99
N GLY A 148 1.82 10.13 -3.01
CA GLY A 148 1.14 10.73 -1.87
C GLY A 148 1.27 9.84 -0.64
N LEU A 149 0.76 8.63 -0.73
CA LEU A 149 1.01 7.55 0.24
C LEU A 149 1.76 6.39 -0.43
N GLY A 150 2.62 5.74 0.34
CA GLY A 150 3.19 4.48 -0.12
C GLY A 150 2.13 3.39 -0.23
N TYR A 151 1.30 3.27 0.80
CA TYR A 151 0.12 2.41 0.87
C TYR A 151 -1.03 3.13 1.57
N SER A 152 -2.23 3.00 1.04
CA SER A 152 -3.49 3.37 1.69
C SER A 152 -4.42 2.15 1.77
N GLY A 153 -5.15 2.02 2.88
CA GLY A 153 -6.11 0.93 3.06
C GLY A 153 -7.29 1.42 3.87
N THR A 154 -8.44 1.61 3.20
CA THR A 154 -9.65 2.12 3.85
C THR A 154 -10.62 0.98 4.11
N ASN A 155 -11.11 0.86 5.35
CA ASN A 155 -12.10 -0.14 5.77
C ASN A 155 -11.76 -1.55 5.25
N SER A 156 -10.51 -1.92 5.37
CA SER A 156 -9.95 -3.19 4.90
C SER A 156 -9.42 -4.02 6.07
N GLY A 157 -9.10 -5.28 5.83
CA GLY A 157 -8.46 -6.16 6.80
C GLY A 157 -8.98 -7.59 6.80
N GLY A 158 -8.60 -8.35 7.83
CA GLY A 158 -8.84 -9.79 7.84
C GLY A 158 -7.96 -10.51 6.83
N ASP A 159 -6.89 -11.14 7.31
CA ASP A 159 -5.87 -11.78 6.48
C ASP A 159 -5.32 -10.87 5.35
N LEU A 160 -5.13 -9.58 5.67
CA LEU A 160 -4.46 -8.60 4.80
C LEU A 160 -2.99 -8.44 5.25
N TYR A 161 -2.07 -8.86 4.39
CA TYR A 161 -0.64 -8.88 4.68
C TYR A 161 0.12 -7.89 3.80
N ILE A 162 0.85 -6.97 4.43
CA ILE A 162 1.81 -6.04 3.77
C ILE A 162 3.19 -6.41 4.30
N VAL A 163 3.97 -7.14 3.50
CA VAL A 163 5.17 -7.79 4.01
C VAL A 163 6.39 -7.62 3.11
N SER A 164 7.58 -7.64 3.74
CA SER A 164 8.88 -7.70 3.05
C SER A 164 9.03 -6.65 1.93
N SER A 165 8.48 -5.47 2.10
CA SER A 165 8.34 -4.43 1.08
C SER A 165 9.04 -3.14 1.47
N ILE A 166 9.23 -2.25 0.51
CA ILE A 166 9.92 -0.96 0.69
C ILE A 166 8.95 0.19 0.40
N PHE A 167 8.78 1.07 1.37
CA PHE A 167 7.96 2.28 1.27
C PHE A 167 8.83 3.49 1.60
N ARG A 168 9.25 4.25 0.60
CA ARG A 168 10.21 5.33 0.79
C ARG A 168 9.94 6.57 -0.05
N ASN A 169 10.41 7.70 0.41
CA ASN A 169 10.32 8.98 -0.32
C ASN A 169 8.90 9.36 -0.76
N ASN A 170 7.86 8.79 -0.17
CA ASN A 170 6.48 9.23 -0.34
C ASN A 170 6.22 10.47 0.55
N MET A 171 5.08 11.11 0.39
CA MET A 171 4.66 12.14 1.35
C MET A 171 4.37 11.51 2.72
N GLY A 172 3.59 10.43 2.78
CA GLY A 172 3.40 9.54 3.92
C GLY A 172 3.71 8.09 3.55
N GLY A 173 4.03 7.24 4.53
CA GLY A 173 4.42 5.86 4.27
C GLY A 173 3.22 4.92 4.10
N ILE A 174 2.79 4.26 5.16
CA ILE A 174 1.69 3.27 5.18
C ILE A 174 0.55 3.82 6.05
N ALA A 175 -0.67 3.85 5.52
CA ALA A 175 -1.83 4.43 6.19
C ALA A 175 -3.09 3.55 6.10
N PRO A 176 -3.20 2.47 6.91
CA PRO A 176 -4.49 1.83 7.15
C PRO A 176 -5.42 2.80 7.89
N ASN A 177 -6.63 2.96 7.37
CA ASN A 177 -7.53 4.00 7.86
C ASN A 177 -9.01 3.61 7.79
N THR A 178 -9.83 4.28 8.59
CA THR A 178 -11.28 4.14 8.59
C THR A 178 -11.92 5.42 8.10
N LEU A 179 -12.79 5.31 7.10
CA LEU A 179 -13.60 6.41 6.57
C LEU A 179 -15.06 5.98 6.42
N ASP A 180 -15.98 6.94 6.55
CA ASP A 180 -17.41 6.71 6.39
C ASP A 180 -17.84 6.64 4.90
N SER A 181 -16.97 7.07 3.98
CA SER A 181 -17.20 7.07 2.54
C SER A 181 -17.16 5.69 1.89
N GLU A 182 -16.58 4.69 2.58
CA GLU A 182 -16.50 3.31 2.11
C GLU A 182 -17.28 2.36 3.03
N LEU A 183 -17.74 1.24 2.49
CA LEU A 183 -18.42 0.22 3.28
C LEU A 183 -17.46 -0.52 4.22
N LEU A 184 -18.02 -1.32 5.14
CA LEU A 184 -17.32 -2.22 6.05
C LEU A 184 -16.40 -1.56 7.10
N PRO A 185 -16.63 -0.31 7.59
CA PRO A 185 -15.83 0.24 8.66
C PRO A 185 -15.96 -0.61 9.95
N PRO A 186 -14.95 -0.59 10.86
CA PRO A 186 -13.66 0.06 10.72
C PRO A 186 -12.62 -0.78 9.96
N GLU A 187 -11.50 -0.19 9.58
CA GLU A 187 -10.28 -0.90 9.21
C GLU A 187 -9.80 -1.76 10.37
N ARG A 188 -9.33 -3.00 10.11
CA ARG A 188 -8.97 -3.93 11.18
C ARG A 188 -8.18 -5.16 10.73
N GLU A 189 -7.39 -5.71 11.65
CA GLU A 189 -6.75 -7.02 11.49
C GLU A 189 -5.82 -7.09 10.26
N SER A 190 -5.10 -6.00 9.99
CA SER A 190 -4.04 -5.95 8.98
C SER A 190 -2.69 -6.31 9.59
N PHE A 191 -1.83 -6.96 8.80
CA PHE A 191 -0.50 -7.40 9.18
C PHE A 191 0.55 -6.63 8.38
N ILE A 192 1.30 -5.74 9.04
CA ILE A 192 2.39 -4.94 8.45
C ILE A 192 3.70 -5.47 9.01
N ILE A 193 4.41 -6.34 8.27
CA ILE A 193 5.51 -7.14 8.85
C ILE A 193 6.74 -7.18 7.94
N GLY A 194 7.91 -6.92 8.54
CA GLY A 194 9.19 -7.08 7.85
C GLY A 194 9.44 -6.07 6.73
N ASN A 195 8.81 -4.91 6.78
CA ASN A 195 8.97 -3.88 5.78
C ASN A 195 10.11 -2.90 6.13
N HIS A 196 10.66 -2.26 5.10
CA HIS A 196 11.56 -1.12 5.23
C HIS A 196 10.82 0.16 4.84
N ILE A 197 10.60 1.04 5.82
CA ILE A 197 9.81 2.26 5.68
C ILE A 197 10.73 3.45 6.01
N GLU A 198 11.12 4.22 4.99
CA GLU A 198 12.19 5.20 5.14
C GLU A 198 11.83 6.54 4.48
N ASN A 199 12.13 7.63 5.18
CA ASN A 199 12.13 8.99 4.62
C ASN A 199 10.85 9.37 3.87
N ASN A 200 9.67 9.02 4.42
CA ASN A 200 8.40 9.45 3.83
C ASN A 200 8.08 10.90 4.23
N ASN A 201 8.86 11.82 3.67
CA ASN A 201 8.90 13.25 3.97
C ASN A 201 8.79 14.11 2.71
N ASN A 202 8.49 13.51 1.57
CA ASN A 202 8.64 14.15 0.27
C ASN A 202 7.50 15.14 0.00
N ILE A 203 7.74 16.42 0.27
CA ILE A 203 6.79 17.51 -0.05
C ILE A 203 6.64 17.74 -1.56
N LYS A 204 7.51 17.16 -2.37
CA LYS A 204 7.44 17.23 -3.84
C LYS A 204 6.81 15.97 -4.46
N ALA A 205 6.43 14.99 -3.64
CA ALA A 205 5.55 13.93 -4.14
C ALA A 205 4.20 14.54 -4.55
N PRO A 206 3.55 13.98 -5.57
CA PRO A 206 2.18 14.40 -5.90
C PRO A 206 1.28 13.95 -4.75
N ALA A 207 0.29 14.77 -4.40
CA ALA A 207 -0.67 14.38 -3.37
C ALA A 207 -1.97 15.18 -3.49
N TRP A 208 -3.09 14.53 -3.19
CA TRP A 208 -4.35 15.23 -2.99
C TRP A 208 -4.36 15.95 -1.63
N PRO A 209 -5.11 17.04 -1.47
CA PRO A 209 -5.13 17.83 -0.22
C PRO A 209 -5.45 17.01 1.04
N ASN A 210 -6.28 15.99 0.96
CA ASN A 210 -6.59 15.09 2.07
C ASN A 210 -5.39 14.24 2.52
N GLN A 211 -4.41 14.00 1.64
CA GLN A 211 -3.20 13.26 1.97
C GLN A 211 -2.17 14.11 2.76
N TYR A 212 -2.28 15.43 2.76
CA TYR A 212 -1.29 16.30 3.42
C TYR A 212 -1.15 16.03 4.93
N ILE A 213 -2.21 15.52 5.56
CA ILE A 213 -2.17 15.14 6.98
C ILE A 213 -1.19 13.99 7.24
N THR A 214 -0.83 13.21 6.24
CA THR A 214 0.07 12.07 6.36
C THR A 214 1.54 12.44 6.24
N LEU A 215 1.86 13.66 5.78
CA LEU A 215 3.22 14.12 5.53
C LEU A 215 4.16 13.84 6.72
N GLY A 216 5.25 13.15 6.41
CA GLY A 216 6.33 12.93 7.38
C GLY A 216 6.06 11.84 8.41
N ASN A 217 5.10 10.94 8.16
CA ASN A 217 4.92 9.76 9.00
C ASN A 217 5.32 8.48 8.27
N GLY A 218 5.85 7.52 9.04
CA GLY A 218 6.15 6.18 8.53
C GLY A 218 4.91 5.32 8.44
N ILE A 219 4.28 4.99 9.58
CA ILE A 219 3.01 4.24 9.63
C ILE A 219 1.99 5.06 10.42
N ILE A 220 0.80 5.21 9.85
CA ILE A 220 -0.34 5.87 10.50
C ILE A 220 -1.50 4.90 10.56
N ILE A 221 -1.86 4.43 11.76
CA ILE A 221 -3.09 3.67 11.97
C ILE A 221 -4.16 4.67 12.39
N ALA A 222 -5.09 4.98 11.49
CA ALA A 222 -6.12 5.98 11.72
C ALA A 222 -7.50 5.31 11.88
N GLY A 223 -7.96 5.14 13.11
CA GLY A 223 -9.23 4.47 13.42
C GLY A 223 -9.23 2.96 13.19
N GLY A 224 -8.03 2.36 13.02
CA GLY A 224 -7.87 0.93 12.75
C GLY A 224 -7.78 0.09 14.01
N ASN A 225 -8.30 -1.14 13.96
CA ASN A 225 -8.41 -2.03 15.12
C ASN A 225 -7.67 -3.36 14.94
N ASN A 226 -7.03 -3.83 16.02
CA ASN A 226 -6.39 -5.14 16.08
C ASN A 226 -5.31 -5.39 15.03
N ASN A 227 -4.67 -4.35 14.51
CA ASN A 227 -3.59 -4.48 13.54
C ASN A 227 -2.30 -4.97 14.20
N ILE A 228 -1.47 -5.68 13.44
CA ILE A 228 -0.16 -6.17 13.88
C ILE A 228 0.94 -5.51 13.05
N ILE A 229 1.74 -4.66 13.71
CA ILE A 229 2.90 -3.97 13.13
C ILE A 229 4.14 -4.57 13.77
N LYS A 230 4.86 -5.42 13.01
CA LYS A 230 5.93 -6.23 13.59
C LYS A 230 7.16 -6.34 12.71
N ASN A 231 8.34 -6.37 13.33
CA ASN A 231 9.61 -6.62 12.65
C ASN A 231 9.90 -5.66 11.47
N ASN A 232 9.41 -4.41 11.52
CA ASN A 232 9.70 -3.42 10.50
C ASN A 232 10.92 -2.57 10.88
N VAL A 233 11.65 -2.09 9.88
CA VAL A 233 12.62 -1.00 9.99
C VAL A 233 11.93 0.29 9.55
N ILE A 234 11.81 1.25 10.45
CA ILE A 234 11.09 2.51 10.24
C ILE A 234 12.03 3.66 10.61
N ASN A 235 12.46 4.44 9.63
CA ASN A 235 13.56 5.38 9.84
C ASN A 235 13.37 6.72 9.11
N ASP A 236 13.93 7.80 9.70
CA ASP A 236 14.01 9.14 9.11
C ASP A 236 12.66 9.77 8.75
N HIS A 237 11.74 9.89 9.70
CA HIS A 237 10.46 10.56 9.49
C HIS A 237 10.40 11.94 10.15
N ASN A 238 9.86 12.94 9.45
CA ASN A 238 9.79 14.31 9.97
C ASN A 238 8.75 14.50 11.09
N VAL A 239 7.85 13.53 11.26
CA VAL A 239 6.82 13.58 12.30
C VAL A 239 6.92 12.34 13.18
N PHE A 240 6.25 11.26 12.85
CA PHE A 240 6.24 10.03 13.63
C PHE A 240 6.75 8.83 12.80
N GLY A 241 7.51 7.96 13.44
CA GLY A 241 7.81 6.66 12.86
C GLY A 241 6.54 5.81 12.77
N VAL A 242 5.89 5.56 13.91
CA VAL A 242 4.58 4.91 14.00
C VAL A 242 3.65 5.78 14.84
N VAL A 243 2.45 6.04 14.36
CA VAL A 243 1.38 6.66 15.14
C VAL A 243 0.09 5.86 15.06
N VAL A 244 -0.48 5.58 16.23
CA VAL A 244 -1.84 5.05 16.38
C VAL A 244 -2.74 6.20 16.78
N THR A 245 -3.75 6.50 15.96
CA THR A 245 -4.64 7.65 16.15
C THR A 245 -6.07 7.30 15.78
N ALA A 246 -7.02 8.05 16.32
CA ALA A 246 -8.39 7.99 15.82
C ALA A 246 -8.49 8.58 14.40
N ALA A 247 -9.45 8.11 13.63
CA ALA A 247 -9.91 8.80 12.42
C ALA A 247 -11.10 9.70 12.74
N PHE A 248 -11.14 10.83 12.06
CA PHE A 248 -12.26 11.78 12.09
C PHE A 248 -12.77 11.94 10.67
N ASP A 249 -13.99 11.52 10.46
CA ASP A 249 -14.75 11.70 9.25
C ASP A 249 -16.17 12.15 9.64
N ASP A 250 -17.24 11.66 9.06
CA ASP A 250 -18.62 11.91 9.55
C ASP A 250 -18.78 11.35 10.97
N ASN A 251 -18.14 10.24 11.27
CA ASN A 251 -18.07 9.67 12.62
C ASN A 251 -16.66 9.76 13.21
N TYR A 252 -16.59 9.57 14.54
CA TYR A 252 -15.33 9.40 15.26
C TYR A 252 -15.00 7.91 15.38
N TRP A 253 -13.88 7.49 14.80
CA TRP A 253 -13.41 6.12 14.81
C TRP A 253 -12.15 6.00 15.67
N PRO A 254 -12.26 5.49 16.92
CA PRO A 254 -11.08 5.26 17.74
C PRO A 254 -10.27 4.04 17.25
N ALA A 255 -8.96 4.06 17.50
CA ALA A 255 -8.10 2.93 17.19
C ALA A 255 -7.90 2.04 18.41
N HIS A 256 -8.23 0.75 18.32
CA HIS A 256 -8.22 -0.19 19.44
C HIS A 256 -7.37 -1.43 19.18
N GLY A 257 -6.75 -1.97 20.25
CA GLY A 257 -6.18 -3.31 20.26
C GLY A 257 -4.99 -3.53 19.30
N ASN A 258 -4.39 -2.50 18.77
CA ASN A 258 -3.26 -2.64 17.84
C ASN A 258 -1.99 -3.08 18.56
N LEU A 259 -1.23 -3.98 17.94
CA LEU A 259 0.03 -4.50 18.45
C LEU A 259 1.21 -3.95 17.63
N ILE A 260 2.03 -3.13 18.25
CA ILE A 260 3.27 -2.59 17.69
C ILE A 260 4.44 -3.30 18.40
N GLN A 261 5.06 -4.28 17.69
CA GLN A 261 5.98 -5.21 18.32
C GLN A 261 7.27 -5.44 17.54
N ASP A 262 8.40 -5.51 18.27
CA ASP A 262 9.71 -5.92 17.76
C ASP A 262 10.18 -5.11 16.53
N ASN A 263 9.76 -3.85 16.38
CA ASN A 263 10.18 -2.97 15.31
C ASN A 263 11.44 -2.19 15.71
N LEU A 264 12.23 -1.83 14.71
CA LEU A 264 13.32 -0.86 14.82
C LEU A 264 12.83 0.49 14.28
N ILE A 265 12.59 1.46 15.18
CA ILE A 265 11.98 2.76 14.85
C ILE A 265 12.91 3.87 15.30
N LEU A 266 13.51 4.60 14.37
CA LEU A 266 14.59 5.54 14.67
C LEU A 266 14.45 6.87 13.91
N ASN A 267 15.09 7.89 14.47
CA ASN A 267 15.32 9.17 13.80
C ASN A 267 14.04 9.93 13.39
N SER A 268 12.94 9.72 14.10
CA SER A 268 11.72 10.49 13.85
C SER A 268 11.73 11.77 14.65
N LYS A 269 11.51 12.93 13.99
CA LYS A 269 11.77 14.25 14.61
C LYS A 269 10.83 14.60 15.76
N LYS A 270 9.58 14.13 15.74
CA LYS A 270 8.65 14.39 16.86
C LYS A 270 8.63 13.25 17.86
N ALA A 271 8.44 12.03 17.38
CA ALA A 271 8.61 10.83 18.18
C ALA A 271 8.70 9.59 17.25
N ASP A 272 9.46 8.59 17.69
CA ASP A 272 9.53 7.32 16.96
C ASP A 272 8.22 6.56 17.08
N MET A 273 7.58 6.57 18.26
CA MET A 273 6.25 5.98 18.49
C MET A 273 5.29 6.99 19.11
N ALA A 274 4.04 7.00 18.65
CA ALA A 274 3.01 7.86 19.21
C ALA A 274 1.65 7.16 19.34
N LEU A 275 0.93 7.51 20.40
CA LEU A 275 -0.48 7.20 20.60
C LEU A 275 -1.25 8.51 20.75
N SER A 276 -2.21 8.76 19.89
CA SER A 276 -2.93 10.01 19.78
C SER A 276 -4.43 9.78 19.63
N GLY A 277 -5.25 10.63 20.21
CA GLY A 277 -6.72 10.56 20.13
C GLY A 277 -7.39 10.09 21.41
N ILE A 278 -8.71 10.27 21.48
CA ILE A 278 -9.54 9.91 22.64
C ILE A 278 -10.04 8.47 22.50
N SER A 279 -10.09 7.73 23.60
CA SER A 279 -10.64 6.37 23.63
C SER A 279 -9.93 5.32 22.80
N ASN A 280 -8.63 5.52 22.49
CA ASN A 280 -7.79 4.52 21.84
C ASN A 280 -7.31 3.49 22.88
N LEU A 281 -8.10 2.46 23.12
CA LEU A 281 -7.88 1.49 24.21
C LEU A 281 -7.19 0.21 23.73
N GLY A 282 -6.45 -0.45 24.62
CA GLY A 282 -5.88 -1.78 24.37
C GLY A 282 -4.73 -1.82 23.37
N ASN A 283 -4.21 -0.68 22.91
CA ASN A 283 -3.05 -0.67 22.03
C ASN A 283 -1.79 -1.05 22.81
N CYS A 284 -0.99 -1.95 22.23
CA CYS A 284 0.15 -2.56 22.87
C CYS A 284 1.45 -2.24 22.12
N PHE A 285 2.43 -1.67 22.82
CA PHE A 285 3.78 -1.41 22.32
C PHE A 285 4.76 -2.24 23.12
N LYS A 286 5.47 -3.18 22.49
CA LYS A 286 6.45 -4.03 23.20
C LYS A 286 7.60 -4.49 22.34
N GLY A 287 8.78 -4.66 22.94
CA GLY A 287 9.95 -5.19 22.25
C GLY A 287 10.52 -4.28 21.16
N ASN A 288 10.00 -3.06 20.97
CA ASN A 288 10.50 -2.16 19.95
C ASN A 288 11.81 -1.51 20.40
N THR A 289 12.72 -1.30 19.46
CA THR A 289 13.92 -0.47 19.62
C THR A 289 13.61 0.91 19.09
N PHE A 290 13.67 1.93 19.95
CA PHE A 290 13.32 3.33 19.64
C PHE A 290 14.06 4.28 20.58
N GLN A 291 14.06 5.59 20.28
CA GLN A 291 14.66 6.62 21.11
C GLN A 291 13.60 7.49 21.81
N THR A 292 12.53 7.81 21.13
CA THR A 292 11.51 8.75 21.60
C THR A 292 10.10 8.21 21.47
N SER A 293 9.22 8.55 22.44
CA SER A 293 7.80 8.19 22.36
C SER A 293 6.89 9.30 22.87
N PHE A 294 5.65 9.30 22.38
CA PHE A 294 4.60 10.21 22.80
C PHE A 294 3.28 9.44 23.05
N PRO A 295 2.76 9.37 24.30
CA PRO A 295 3.37 9.89 25.53
C PRO A 295 4.71 9.22 25.87
N PRO A 296 5.55 9.88 26.70
CA PRO A 296 6.77 9.27 27.21
C PRO A 296 6.46 7.94 27.92
N GLY A 297 7.31 6.93 27.67
CA GLY A 297 7.17 5.62 28.32
C GLY A 297 6.01 4.77 27.79
N ILE A 298 5.54 5.01 26.57
CA ILE A 298 4.44 4.27 25.94
C ILE A 298 4.63 2.74 25.99
N GLN A 299 5.86 2.25 25.86
CA GLN A 299 6.19 0.83 25.92
C GLN A 299 6.32 0.28 27.34
N THR A 300 6.67 1.13 28.30
CA THR A 300 6.96 0.70 29.69
C THR A 300 5.79 0.90 30.65
N SER A 301 4.75 1.63 30.26
CA SER A 301 3.65 2.06 31.13
C SER A 301 2.60 0.98 31.45
N GLY A 302 2.86 -0.28 31.17
CA GLY A 302 2.01 -1.42 31.51
C GLY A 302 2.19 -2.59 30.55
N GLU A 303 1.90 -3.78 31.02
CA GLU A 303 1.93 -4.99 30.20
C GLU A 303 0.78 -4.99 29.19
N CYS A 304 1.06 -5.49 27.99
CA CYS A 304 0.07 -5.69 26.95
C CYS A 304 -1.00 -6.70 27.41
N GLY A 305 -2.23 -6.31 27.47
CA GLY A 305 -3.37 -7.21 27.73
C GLY A 305 -4.08 -7.05 29.10
N ASP A 306 -3.47 -6.46 30.12
CA ASP A 306 -4.03 -6.52 31.46
C ASP A 306 -4.73 -5.26 31.99
N ASN A 307 -4.70 -4.13 31.28
CA ASN A 307 -5.34 -2.91 31.76
C ASN A 307 -5.92 -2.05 30.65
N ILE A 308 -7.20 -2.22 30.43
CA ILE A 308 -8.04 -1.39 29.54
C ILE A 308 -7.96 0.11 29.90
N PHE A 309 -7.59 0.43 31.15
CA PHE A 309 -7.58 1.81 31.69
C PHE A 309 -6.18 2.43 31.81
N SER A 310 -5.11 1.69 31.62
CA SER A 310 -3.78 2.16 31.99
C SER A 310 -3.12 3.09 30.97
N ARG A 311 -3.69 3.24 29.78
CA ARG A 311 -3.14 4.10 28.72
C ARG A 311 -4.24 5.01 28.19
N GLY A 312 -4.68 5.88 29.10
CA GLY A 312 -5.64 6.91 28.76
C GLY A 312 -5.14 7.74 27.59
N SER A 313 -6.06 8.00 26.70
CA SER A 313 -5.94 8.97 25.64
C SER A 313 -5.30 10.26 26.15
N ASP A 314 -4.13 10.56 25.69
CA ASP A 314 -3.50 11.84 25.98
C ASP A 314 -4.19 12.93 25.16
N LEU A 315 -4.88 13.84 25.87
CA LEU A 315 -5.49 15.03 25.24
C LEU A 315 -4.48 15.87 24.45
N SER A 316 -3.19 15.80 24.79
CA SER A 316 -2.15 16.49 24.03
C SER A 316 -1.99 15.94 22.62
N GLY A 317 -2.24 14.63 22.41
CA GLY A 317 -2.28 14.01 21.08
C GLY A 317 -3.42 14.55 20.22
N LEU A 318 -4.59 14.78 20.83
CA LEU A 318 -5.71 15.43 20.13
C LEU A 318 -5.35 16.85 19.70
N TRP A 319 -4.72 17.64 20.57
CA TRP A 319 -4.26 18.98 20.24
C TRP A 319 -3.19 18.97 19.16
N SER A 320 -2.26 18.02 19.17
CA SER A 320 -1.26 17.89 18.12
C SER A 320 -1.88 17.53 16.76
N SER A 321 -2.91 16.69 16.76
CA SER A 321 -3.66 16.32 15.55
C SER A 321 -4.46 17.50 15.00
N ILE A 322 -5.16 18.23 15.86
CA ILE A 322 -5.91 19.44 15.49
C ILE A 322 -4.96 20.53 14.98
N ALA A 323 -3.87 20.78 15.69
CA ALA A 323 -2.86 21.77 15.28
C ALA A 323 -2.25 21.40 13.92
N ARG A 324 -2.10 20.14 13.65
CA ARG A 324 -1.60 19.63 12.37
C ARG A 324 -2.62 19.77 11.25
N ILE A 325 -3.89 19.46 11.47
CA ILE A 325 -4.99 19.72 10.52
C ILE A 325 -5.05 21.21 10.18
N VAL A 326 -4.96 22.08 11.18
CA VAL A 326 -4.92 23.55 10.98
C VAL A 326 -3.68 23.97 10.20
N TYR A 327 -2.51 23.43 10.53
CA TYR A 327 -1.25 23.73 9.85
C TYR A 327 -1.28 23.31 8.38
N VAL A 328 -1.82 22.14 8.11
CA VAL A 328 -1.97 21.57 6.75
C VAL A 328 -3.00 22.38 5.95
N ASN A 329 -4.14 22.77 6.56
CA ASN A 329 -5.17 23.55 5.90
C ASN A 329 -4.76 25.03 5.66
N GLN A 330 -3.76 25.55 6.35
CA GLN A 330 -3.16 26.84 6.04
C GLN A 330 -2.27 26.81 4.78
N GLY A 331 -2.13 25.68 4.19
CA GLY A 331 -1.66 25.24 2.91
C GLY A 331 -0.71 26.14 2.15
N SER A 332 0.58 25.86 2.24
CA SER A 332 1.53 26.64 1.49
C SER A 332 2.73 25.84 0.98
N PHE A 333 2.56 24.55 0.72
CA PHE A 333 3.59 23.85 -0.03
C PHE A 333 3.02 23.36 -1.38
N GLU A 334 3.81 23.59 -2.42
CA GLU A 334 3.50 23.03 -3.74
C GLU A 334 3.90 21.58 -3.77
N VAL A 335 2.94 20.71 -3.98
CA VAL A 335 3.18 19.30 -4.29
C VAL A 335 3.66 19.14 -5.73
N GLY A 336 4.27 18.01 -6.03
CA GLY A 336 4.67 17.68 -7.40
C GLY A 336 3.46 17.45 -8.32
N ASP A 337 3.65 17.71 -9.60
CA ASP A 337 2.69 17.29 -10.63
C ASP A 337 2.95 15.81 -10.96
N TRP A 338 1.98 14.97 -10.74
CA TRP A 338 2.06 13.53 -10.98
C TRP A 338 2.43 13.19 -12.44
N ARG A 339 2.08 14.07 -13.39
CA ARG A 339 2.41 13.89 -14.82
C ARG A 339 3.89 14.02 -15.11
N THR A 340 4.64 14.67 -14.24
CA THR A 340 6.05 15.01 -14.44
C THR A 340 6.99 14.38 -13.43
N MET A 341 6.49 13.41 -12.64
CA MET A 341 7.34 12.71 -11.70
C MET A 341 8.40 11.89 -12.44
N PRO A 342 9.56 11.67 -11.82
CA PRO A 342 10.67 10.97 -12.47
C PRO A 342 10.28 9.59 -12.98
N VAL A 343 10.71 9.25 -14.17
CA VAL A 343 10.59 7.88 -14.69
C VAL A 343 11.37 6.94 -13.76
N PRO A 344 10.78 5.83 -13.32
CA PRO A 344 11.45 4.91 -12.43
C PRO A 344 12.67 4.24 -13.07
N PRO A 345 13.63 3.77 -12.25
CA PRO A 345 14.70 2.92 -12.74
C PRO A 345 14.13 1.63 -13.33
N LEU A 346 14.89 0.99 -14.20
CA LEU A 346 14.51 -0.31 -14.75
C LEU A 346 14.26 -1.31 -13.63
N GLN A 347 13.12 -1.98 -13.73
CA GLN A 347 12.68 -2.96 -12.74
C GLN A 347 13.07 -4.39 -13.17
N GLN A 348 13.23 -5.26 -12.19
CA GLN A 348 13.52 -6.67 -12.46
C GLN A 348 12.36 -7.33 -13.21
N ASN A 349 12.66 -8.01 -14.28
CA ASN A 349 11.70 -8.83 -15.01
C ASN A 349 11.31 -10.07 -14.20
N MET A 350 10.11 -10.56 -14.45
CA MET A 350 9.68 -11.86 -13.93
C MET A 350 10.67 -12.95 -14.37
N PRO A 351 11.15 -13.81 -13.46
CA PRO A 351 12.05 -14.89 -13.79
C PRO A 351 11.47 -15.76 -14.92
N SER A 352 12.30 -16.07 -15.90
CA SER A 352 11.93 -16.93 -17.05
C SER A 352 10.78 -16.42 -17.93
N ALA A 353 10.39 -15.14 -17.85
CA ALA A 353 9.34 -14.55 -18.68
C ALA A 353 9.58 -14.76 -20.19
N ASN A 354 10.84 -14.88 -20.61
CA ASN A 354 11.24 -15.17 -22.00
C ASN A 354 11.43 -16.66 -22.31
N SER A 355 11.14 -17.57 -21.36
CA SER A 355 11.30 -19.00 -21.64
C SER A 355 10.11 -19.55 -22.40
N PHE A 356 10.37 -20.43 -23.37
CA PHE A 356 9.33 -21.10 -24.13
C PHE A 356 8.31 -21.81 -23.24
N PHE A 357 8.75 -22.45 -22.16
CA PHE A 357 7.86 -23.17 -21.25
C PHE A 357 6.92 -22.24 -20.46
N MET A 358 7.39 -21.11 -19.96
CA MET A 358 6.56 -20.15 -19.26
C MET A 358 5.51 -19.52 -20.19
N ASN A 359 5.81 -19.41 -21.47
CA ASN A 359 4.92 -18.78 -22.44
C ASN A 359 3.86 -19.70 -23.04
N ILE A 360 3.80 -20.98 -22.61
CA ILE A 360 2.75 -21.93 -23.02
C ILE A 360 1.70 -22.11 -21.92
N PHE A 361 2.04 -21.80 -20.66
CA PHE A 361 1.16 -22.03 -19.52
C PHE A 361 0.66 -20.73 -18.92
N PRO A 362 -0.65 -20.65 -18.59
CA PRO A 362 -1.16 -19.55 -17.79
C PRO A 362 -0.46 -19.51 -16.42
N ALA A 363 -0.68 -18.42 -15.68
CA ALA A 363 -0.19 -18.32 -14.32
C ALA A 363 -0.78 -19.40 -13.40
N VAL A 364 -0.14 -19.54 -12.25
CA VAL A 364 -0.63 -20.37 -11.16
C VAL A 364 -2.09 -20.01 -10.83
N ASN A 365 -2.87 -21.00 -10.46
CA ASN A 365 -4.26 -20.81 -10.03
C ASN A 365 -4.35 -19.79 -8.90
N VAL A 366 -4.93 -18.62 -9.15
CA VAL A 366 -5.07 -17.52 -8.19
C VAL A 366 -6.10 -17.81 -7.10
N PHE A 367 -6.93 -18.83 -7.27
CA PHE A 367 -7.86 -19.27 -6.23
C PHE A 367 -7.21 -20.19 -5.17
N ASP A 368 -5.95 -20.60 -5.36
CA ASP A 368 -5.18 -21.21 -4.28
C ASP A 368 -4.76 -20.11 -3.31
N LYS A 369 -5.41 -20.03 -2.15
CA LYS A 369 -5.12 -19.01 -1.14
C LYS A 369 -3.62 -18.94 -0.83
N TYR A 370 -3.04 -17.80 -1.08
CA TYR A 370 -1.63 -17.55 -0.79
C TYR A 370 -1.47 -17.35 0.73
N LYS A 371 -0.98 -18.40 1.41
CA LYS A 371 -0.73 -18.33 2.85
C LYS A 371 0.69 -17.88 3.12
N ILE A 372 0.83 -16.77 3.83
CA ILE A 372 2.12 -16.32 4.37
C ILE A 372 2.29 -16.87 5.79
N ASP A 373 3.39 -17.58 6.02
CA ASP A 373 3.86 -17.82 7.38
C ASP A 373 4.62 -16.58 7.87
N TYR A 374 3.87 -15.61 8.37
CA TYR A 374 4.42 -14.35 8.87
C TYR A 374 5.25 -14.51 10.16
N THR A 375 5.17 -15.66 10.82
CA THR A 375 5.93 -15.93 12.06
C THR A 375 7.43 -16.02 11.79
N ASN A 376 7.82 -16.37 10.58
CA ASN A 376 9.20 -16.49 10.15
C ASN A 376 9.76 -15.20 9.52
N ILE A 377 8.95 -14.16 9.30
CA ILE A 377 9.40 -12.88 8.76
C ILE A 377 10.17 -12.12 9.86
N LYS A 378 11.45 -11.88 9.60
CA LYS A 378 12.37 -11.15 10.48
C LYS A 378 12.46 -9.68 10.10
N LEU A 379 13.14 -8.91 10.93
CA LEU A 379 13.60 -7.58 10.56
C LEU A 379 14.36 -7.63 9.22
N PRO A 380 14.12 -6.68 8.30
CA PRO A 380 14.90 -6.54 7.08
C PRO A 380 16.41 -6.48 7.35
N GLU A 381 17.23 -7.03 6.45
CA GLU A 381 18.71 -6.98 6.56
C GLU A 381 19.23 -5.53 6.68
N THR A 382 18.49 -4.57 6.15
CA THR A 382 18.79 -3.14 6.30
C THR A 382 18.84 -2.69 7.77
N ALA A 383 18.25 -3.44 8.71
CA ALA A 383 18.33 -3.17 10.15
C ALA A 383 19.77 -3.12 10.64
N GLU A 384 20.68 -3.94 10.10
CA GLU A 384 22.09 -3.99 10.50
C GLU A 384 22.78 -2.63 10.33
N LYS A 385 22.38 -1.84 9.34
CA LYS A 385 22.90 -0.48 9.10
C LYS A 385 22.64 0.47 10.27
N TYR A 386 21.61 0.22 11.07
CA TYR A 386 21.15 1.12 12.15
C TYR A 386 21.42 0.57 13.55
N LEU A 387 21.79 -0.71 13.67
CA LEU A 387 22.08 -1.35 14.97
C LEU A 387 23.57 -1.29 15.34
N ASN A 388 24.45 -0.95 14.41
CA ASN A 388 25.88 -0.74 14.58
C ASN A 388 26.22 0.75 14.65
#